data_96de99eae8c4cc27718caf727aee08fe
#
_entry.id   96de99eae8c4cc27718caf727aee08fe
#
_cell.length_a   1.000
_cell.length_b   1.000
_cell.length_c   1.000
_cell.angle_alpha   90.00
_cell.angle_beta   90.00
_cell.angle_gamma   90.00
#
_symmetry.space_group_name_H-M   'P 1'
#
loop_
_entity.id
_entity.type
_entity.pdbx_description
1 polymer ?
#
loop_
_entity_poly.entity_id
_entity_poly.type
_entity_poly.pdbx_seq_one_letter_code
_entity_poly.pdbx_strand_id
1 'polypeptide(L)'
;MPIENLLQRERSLKKIGGGEMDTQQFDALIIGFGKAGKTLAVALANAEKKVALVERSPKMYGGTCINIACIPTKVLVNAAEHHQSFDEAMAHKTTVVARLNEKNYHMLADRETVSVIEGEASFVDDRTVKVVAGSDELVVSAPQIFINTGAESIIPDIPGVDKPFVYTSTELLDRMTQPKQLAIIGGGYIGLEFASTYAKLGTKVTVFERGDALLAREDPAIARAATEALQAQGIEIVFSVDVTAIEGESTATICTVNHDDYAGYDAVLMATGRRPATMSLNLPAAGVATDERGAIVVDETLRTSRSHIWAMGDVTGGPQFTYASLDDFRIVRSQLLGDGLYTRAKQKTLPYAVFMQTPLGRVGMTEAEARATGCEIIVKELPAMAIPRLHVDNATTGLLRAVIDANTEQILGASLLCRNSPEVINIVKTVMDNDLPYTVLRDQIFTHPTVSEALNDLFA
;
A
#
# COMPACT_ATOMS: atom_id res chain seq x y z
N MET A 1 0.70 -25.84 27.13
CA MET A 1 -0.75 -26.13 27.29
C MET A 1 -1.14 -27.16 26.28
N PRO A 2 -1.95 -28.17 26.62
CA PRO A 2 -2.18 -29.32 25.75
C PRO A 2 -3.03 -28.98 24.52
N ILE A 3 -2.70 -29.63 23.43
CA ILE A 3 -3.33 -29.56 22.09
C ILE A 3 -4.85 -29.86 22.11
N GLU A 4 -5.36 -30.45 23.17
CA GLU A 4 -6.78 -30.83 23.34
C GLU A 4 -7.75 -29.61 23.44
N ASN A 5 -7.29 -28.44 23.84
CA ASN A 5 -8.15 -27.24 23.92
C ASN A 5 -8.34 -26.53 22.56
N LEU A 6 -7.50 -26.78 21.57
CA LEU A 6 -7.67 -26.29 20.20
C LEU A 6 -8.76 -27.10 19.46
N LEU A 7 -8.84 -28.41 19.70
CA LEU A 7 -9.81 -29.29 19.05
C LEU A 7 -11.25 -29.18 19.60
N GLN A 8 -11.45 -28.61 20.80
CA GLN A 8 -12.80 -28.36 21.33
C GLN A 8 -13.44 -27.07 20.81
N ARG A 9 -12.65 -26.07 20.37
CA ARG A 9 -13.18 -24.86 19.71
C ARG A 9 -13.54 -25.09 18.22
N GLU A 10 -12.89 -26.04 17.53
CA GLU A 10 -13.24 -26.44 16.18
C GLU A 10 -14.55 -27.23 16.07
N ARG A 11 -15.11 -27.74 17.17
CA ARG A 11 -16.33 -28.55 17.18
C ARG A 11 -17.65 -27.78 17.26
N SER A 12 -17.67 -26.45 17.26
CA SER A 12 -18.93 -25.70 17.19
C SER A 12 -19.47 -25.48 15.76
N LEU A 13 -18.80 -25.98 14.75
CA LEU A 13 -19.38 -26.16 13.40
C LEU A 13 -20.15 -27.48 13.38
N LYS A 14 -21.34 -27.51 13.98
CA LYS A 14 -22.26 -28.67 13.83
C LYS A 14 -22.71 -28.71 12.37
N LYS A 15 -22.50 -29.86 11.72
CA LYS A 15 -23.23 -30.26 10.53
C LYS A 15 -24.73 -30.09 10.77
N ILE A 16 -25.33 -29.15 10.06
CA ILE A 16 -26.78 -28.97 10.02
C ILE A 16 -27.25 -29.53 8.69
N GLY A 17 -27.96 -30.64 8.77
CA GLY A 17 -28.77 -31.17 7.66
C GLY A 17 -29.94 -30.23 7.40
N GLY A 18 -30.26 -30.01 6.13
CA GLY A 18 -31.39 -29.36 5.48
C GLY A 18 -32.46 -28.69 6.37
N GLY A 19 -32.16 -27.46 6.86
CA GLY A 19 -33.04 -26.53 7.52
C GLY A 19 -32.54 -25.12 7.30
N GLU A 20 -33.37 -24.10 7.50
CA GLU A 20 -32.97 -22.68 7.41
C GLU A 20 -31.62 -22.45 8.06
N MET A 21 -30.67 -21.84 7.33
CA MET A 21 -29.32 -21.56 7.85
C MET A 21 -29.45 -20.63 9.06
N ASP A 22 -28.98 -21.10 10.21
CA ASP A 22 -29.02 -20.32 11.46
C ASP A 22 -28.14 -19.09 11.34
N THR A 23 -28.73 -17.89 11.35
CA THR A 23 -28.03 -16.64 11.15
C THR A 23 -27.37 -16.20 12.46
N GLN A 24 -26.04 -16.13 12.49
CA GLN A 24 -25.31 -15.61 13.65
C GLN A 24 -25.41 -14.10 13.75
N GLN A 25 -25.79 -13.58 14.91
CA GLN A 25 -26.03 -12.18 15.19
C GLN A 25 -24.83 -11.56 15.91
N PHE A 26 -24.40 -10.39 15.43
CA PHE A 26 -23.33 -9.56 16.03
C PHE A 26 -23.79 -8.10 16.12
N ASP A 27 -23.10 -7.29 16.93
CA ASP A 27 -23.32 -5.83 16.97
C ASP A 27 -22.65 -5.15 15.76
N ALA A 28 -21.54 -5.71 15.27
CA ALA A 28 -20.79 -5.21 14.15
C ALA A 28 -20.19 -6.36 13.33
N LEU A 29 -20.19 -6.18 11.99
CA LEU A 29 -19.52 -7.07 11.05
C LEU A 29 -18.46 -6.30 10.27
N ILE A 30 -17.24 -6.80 10.26
CA ILE A 30 -16.12 -6.23 9.52
C ILE A 30 -15.69 -7.22 8.44
N ILE A 31 -15.62 -6.77 7.20
CA ILE A 31 -15.19 -7.58 6.05
C ILE A 31 -13.78 -7.15 5.64
N GLY A 32 -12.79 -8.00 5.88
CA GLY A 32 -11.38 -7.77 5.63
C GLY A 32 -10.56 -7.43 6.88
N PHE A 33 -9.43 -8.12 7.05
CA PHE A 33 -8.50 -7.97 8.18
C PHE A 33 -7.47 -6.84 7.95
N GLY A 34 -7.81 -5.82 7.14
CA GLY A 34 -6.96 -4.69 6.83
C GLY A 34 -6.68 -3.79 8.04
N LYS A 35 -5.85 -2.76 7.86
CA LYS A 35 -5.41 -1.88 8.96
C LYS A 35 -6.57 -1.19 9.67
N ALA A 36 -7.53 -0.63 8.93
CA ALA A 36 -8.70 0.01 9.54
C ALA A 36 -9.60 -1.02 10.21
N GLY A 37 -9.92 -2.12 9.53
CA GLY A 37 -10.86 -3.15 10.01
C GLY A 37 -10.41 -3.75 11.33
N LYS A 38 -9.17 -4.26 11.40
CA LYS A 38 -8.65 -4.83 12.65
C LYS A 38 -8.56 -3.83 13.80
N THR A 39 -8.23 -2.56 13.50
CA THR A 39 -8.12 -1.52 14.51
C THR A 39 -9.52 -1.12 15.04
N LEU A 40 -10.51 -1.10 14.14
CA LEU A 40 -11.91 -0.88 14.50
C LEU A 40 -12.47 -2.04 15.33
N ALA A 41 -12.16 -3.30 14.95
CA ALA A 41 -12.56 -4.47 15.74
C ALA A 41 -12.08 -4.38 17.20
N VAL A 42 -10.80 -3.98 17.40
CA VAL A 42 -10.26 -3.75 18.76
C VAL A 42 -11.02 -2.65 19.49
N ALA A 43 -11.31 -1.52 18.82
CA ALA A 43 -12.01 -0.39 19.45
C ALA A 43 -13.45 -0.76 19.85
N LEU A 44 -14.17 -1.47 18.99
CA LEU A 44 -15.53 -1.95 19.26
C LEU A 44 -15.55 -3.01 20.37
N ALA A 45 -14.58 -3.94 20.37
CA ALA A 45 -14.45 -4.93 21.44
C ALA A 45 -14.16 -4.28 22.81
N ASN A 46 -13.33 -3.23 22.83
CA ASN A 46 -13.09 -2.45 24.06
C ASN A 46 -14.34 -1.68 24.54
N ALA A 47 -15.30 -1.43 23.64
CA ALA A 47 -16.62 -0.89 23.94
C ALA A 47 -17.67 -1.99 24.17
N GLU A 48 -17.22 -3.22 24.50
CA GLU A 48 -18.05 -4.39 24.84
C GLU A 48 -19.00 -4.84 23.71
N LYS A 49 -18.71 -4.46 22.45
CA LYS A 49 -19.47 -4.90 21.29
C LYS A 49 -19.08 -6.29 20.82
N LYS A 50 -20.06 -7.08 20.41
CA LYS A 50 -19.87 -8.38 19.76
C LYS A 50 -19.51 -8.14 18.28
N VAL A 51 -18.31 -8.50 17.90
CA VAL A 51 -17.77 -8.22 16.56
C VAL A 51 -17.49 -9.51 15.81
N ALA A 52 -18.02 -9.65 14.60
CA ALA A 52 -17.51 -10.59 13.61
C ALA A 52 -16.51 -9.89 12.71
N LEU A 53 -15.35 -10.50 12.50
CA LEU A 53 -14.40 -10.07 11.47
C LEU A 53 -14.16 -11.23 10.51
N VAL A 54 -14.51 -11.02 9.24
CA VAL A 54 -14.37 -12.01 8.17
C VAL A 54 -13.11 -11.75 7.38
N GLU A 55 -12.26 -12.77 7.19
CA GLU A 55 -11.09 -12.72 6.33
C GLU A 55 -11.04 -13.97 5.44
N ARG A 56 -10.84 -13.77 4.14
CA ARG A 56 -10.88 -14.87 3.16
C ARG A 56 -9.70 -15.84 3.25
N SER A 57 -8.60 -15.43 3.87
CA SER A 57 -7.39 -16.25 3.95
C SER A 57 -6.62 -16.04 5.25
N PRO A 58 -6.26 -17.10 5.97
CA PRO A 58 -5.43 -17.01 7.17
C PRO A 58 -4.03 -16.42 6.89
N LYS A 59 -3.55 -16.50 5.63
CA LYS A 59 -2.32 -15.83 5.22
C LYS A 59 -2.43 -14.30 5.24
N MET A 60 -3.64 -13.74 5.35
CA MET A 60 -3.89 -12.30 5.26
C MET A 60 -4.23 -11.64 6.60
N TYR A 61 -4.08 -12.33 7.73
CA TYR A 61 -4.27 -11.70 9.03
C TYR A 61 -3.32 -10.52 9.23
N GLY A 62 -3.88 -9.34 9.45
CA GLY A 62 -3.15 -8.08 9.46
C GLY A 62 -3.22 -7.27 8.17
N GLY A 63 -3.78 -7.85 7.09
CA GLY A 63 -4.01 -7.21 5.79
C GLY A 63 -2.77 -7.15 4.89
N THR A 64 -2.94 -6.49 3.76
CA THR A 64 -1.97 -6.35 2.66
C THR A 64 -0.58 -5.90 3.14
N CYS A 65 -0.52 -4.87 3.97
CA CYS A 65 0.76 -4.29 4.43
C CYS A 65 1.66 -5.31 5.14
N ILE A 66 1.10 -6.14 6.01
CA ILE A 66 1.84 -7.13 6.79
C ILE A 66 2.32 -8.29 5.92
N ASN A 67 1.45 -8.75 5.02
CA ASN A 67 1.62 -10.08 4.42
C ASN A 67 2.20 -10.03 3.00
N ILE A 68 1.82 -9.06 2.18
CA ILE A 68 2.09 -9.06 0.74
C ILE A 68 2.53 -7.69 0.16
N ALA A 69 2.83 -6.69 1.00
CA ALA A 69 3.27 -5.37 0.50
C ALA A 69 4.35 -4.75 1.39
N CYS A 70 4.01 -3.76 2.25
CA CYS A 70 4.98 -2.90 2.92
C CYS A 70 6.05 -3.67 3.71
N ILE A 71 5.64 -4.61 4.56
CA ILE A 71 6.59 -5.31 5.43
C ILE A 71 7.49 -6.25 4.63
N PRO A 72 6.99 -7.20 3.83
CA PRO A 72 7.86 -8.10 3.09
C PRO A 72 8.79 -7.35 2.12
N THR A 73 8.31 -6.32 1.42
CA THR A 73 9.17 -5.54 0.52
C THR A 73 10.27 -4.79 1.27
N LYS A 74 9.98 -4.17 2.44
CA LYS A 74 10.99 -3.42 3.21
C LYS A 74 12.00 -4.32 3.91
N VAL A 75 11.63 -5.56 4.23
CA VAL A 75 12.62 -6.57 4.64
C VAL A 75 13.61 -6.85 3.51
N LEU A 76 13.13 -7.02 2.26
CA LEU A 76 14.01 -7.23 1.10
C LEU A 76 14.84 -5.99 0.77
N VAL A 77 14.28 -4.78 0.84
CA VAL A 77 15.02 -3.51 0.68
C VAL A 77 16.17 -3.44 1.70
N ASN A 78 15.88 -3.68 2.98
CA ASN A 78 16.87 -3.66 4.05
C ASN A 78 17.97 -4.72 3.84
N ALA A 79 17.58 -5.93 3.45
CA ALA A 79 18.53 -7.01 3.15
C ALA A 79 19.47 -6.63 1.98
N ALA A 80 18.90 -6.04 0.92
CA ALA A 80 19.66 -5.57 -0.23
C ALA A 80 20.66 -4.46 0.15
N GLU A 81 20.27 -3.52 1.01
CA GLU A 81 21.16 -2.48 1.53
C GLU A 81 22.33 -3.05 2.34
N HIS A 82 22.10 -4.12 3.09
CA HIS A 82 23.11 -4.79 3.93
C HIS A 82 23.84 -5.92 3.22
N HIS A 83 23.72 -6.02 1.88
CA HIS A 83 24.41 -7.01 1.06
C HIS A 83 24.16 -8.46 1.48
N GLN A 84 23.00 -8.77 2.03
CA GLN A 84 22.59 -10.14 2.32
C GLN A 84 22.32 -10.91 1.03
N SER A 85 22.49 -12.22 1.05
CA SER A 85 22.09 -13.07 -0.07
C SER A 85 20.55 -13.09 -0.23
N PHE A 86 20.08 -13.43 -1.42
CA PHE A 86 18.65 -13.55 -1.68
C PHE A 86 17.98 -14.57 -0.76
N ASP A 87 18.64 -15.71 -0.51
CA ASP A 87 18.10 -16.79 0.33
C ASP A 87 17.96 -16.34 1.79
N GLU A 88 18.96 -15.63 2.34
CA GLU A 88 18.89 -15.04 3.69
C GLU A 88 17.78 -14.00 3.79
N ALA A 89 17.65 -13.13 2.78
CA ALA A 89 16.62 -12.11 2.71
C ALA A 89 15.21 -12.73 2.70
N MET A 90 15.00 -13.78 1.91
CA MET A 90 13.73 -14.49 1.80
C MET A 90 13.39 -15.27 3.09
N ALA A 91 14.37 -15.91 3.73
CA ALA A 91 14.18 -16.57 5.02
C ALA A 91 13.79 -15.55 6.10
N HIS A 92 14.48 -14.42 6.16
CA HIS A 92 14.17 -13.35 7.10
C HIS A 92 12.77 -12.77 6.85
N LYS A 93 12.43 -12.46 5.59
CA LYS A 93 11.10 -11.99 5.18
C LYS A 93 10.01 -12.96 5.68
N THR A 94 10.18 -14.25 5.42
CA THR A 94 9.21 -15.29 5.81
C THR A 94 9.01 -15.30 7.32
N THR A 95 10.09 -15.25 8.10
CA THR A 95 10.04 -15.22 9.57
C THR A 95 9.32 -13.97 10.09
N VAL A 96 9.64 -12.79 9.56
CA VAL A 96 9.03 -11.52 9.99
C VAL A 96 7.53 -11.51 9.66
N VAL A 97 7.15 -11.91 8.45
CA VAL A 97 5.74 -11.95 8.01
C VAL A 97 4.96 -12.92 8.87
N ALA A 98 5.44 -14.15 9.07
CA ALA A 98 4.73 -15.17 9.87
C ALA A 98 4.49 -14.67 11.31
N ARG A 99 5.53 -14.11 11.97
CA ARG A 99 5.42 -13.56 13.33
C ARG A 99 4.40 -12.42 13.42
N LEU A 100 4.38 -11.52 12.44
CA LEU A 100 3.46 -10.40 12.45
C LEU A 100 2.03 -10.81 12.09
N ASN A 101 1.86 -11.78 11.18
CA ASN A 101 0.57 -12.38 10.88
C ASN A 101 -0.05 -13.01 12.13
N GLU A 102 0.68 -13.91 12.80
CA GLU A 102 0.26 -14.56 14.04
C GLU A 102 -0.09 -13.53 15.15
N LYS A 103 0.77 -12.53 15.35
CA LYS A 103 0.50 -11.44 16.30
C LYS A 103 -0.82 -10.71 15.99
N ASN A 104 -1.10 -10.46 14.71
CA ASN A 104 -2.35 -9.80 14.31
C ASN A 104 -3.57 -10.70 14.51
N TYR A 105 -3.46 -11.99 14.26
CA TYR A 105 -4.51 -12.96 14.56
C TYR A 105 -4.87 -12.95 16.05
N HIS A 106 -3.89 -13.17 16.93
CA HIS A 106 -4.08 -13.23 18.37
C HIS A 106 -4.54 -11.90 18.99
N MET A 107 -4.21 -10.78 18.37
CA MET A 107 -4.75 -9.47 18.81
C MET A 107 -6.28 -9.42 18.83
N LEU A 108 -6.93 -10.19 17.96
CA LEU A 108 -8.39 -10.28 17.85
C LEU A 108 -8.94 -11.59 18.37
N ALA A 109 -8.38 -12.72 17.99
CA ALA A 109 -8.89 -14.06 18.33
C ALA A 109 -8.88 -14.36 19.82
N ASP A 110 -7.99 -13.71 20.61
CA ASP A 110 -7.92 -13.88 22.05
C ASP A 110 -8.95 -13.01 22.82
N ARG A 111 -9.81 -12.26 22.12
CA ARG A 111 -10.85 -11.43 22.73
C ARG A 111 -12.19 -12.19 22.72
N GLU A 112 -12.84 -12.26 23.89
CA GLU A 112 -14.11 -12.99 24.05
C GLU A 112 -15.24 -12.42 23.18
N THR A 113 -15.22 -11.11 22.92
CA THR A 113 -16.24 -10.41 22.14
C THR A 113 -15.95 -10.37 20.63
N VAL A 114 -14.83 -10.94 20.16
CA VAL A 114 -14.46 -10.95 18.72
C VAL A 114 -14.46 -12.38 18.19
N SER A 115 -15.18 -12.58 17.10
CA SER A 115 -15.11 -13.81 16.30
C SER A 115 -14.37 -13.54 15.00
N VAL A 116 -13.18 -14.14 14.82
CA VAL A 116 -12.47 -14.15 13.55
C VAL A 116 -13.00 -15.31 12.73
N ILE A 117 -13.61 -15.01 11.60
CA ILE A 117 -14.27 -15.99 10.71
C ILE A 117 -13.46 -16.08 9.42
N GLU A 118 -12.97 -17.27 9.08
CA GLU A 118 -12.31 -17.52 7.80
C GLU A 118 -13.35 -17.82 6.72
N GLY A 119 -13.23 -17.16 5.57
CA GLY A 119 -14.05 -17.40 4.41
C GLY A 119 -14.28 -16.15 3.54
N GLU A 120 -14.81 -16.37 2.35
CA GLU A 120 -15.16 -15.32 1.42
C GLU A 120 -16.55 -14.76 1.72
N ALA A 121 -16.63 -13.46 1.94
CA ALA A 121 -17.85 -12.75 2.29
C ALA A 121 -18.59 -12.23 1.06
N SER A 122 -19.90 -12.39 1.00
CA SER A 122 -20.77 -11.76 -0.01
C SER A 122 -22.09 -11.34 0.60
N PHE A 123 -22.61 -10.17 0.23
CA PHE A 123 -23.88 -9.67 0.72
C PHE A 123 -25.05 -10.51 0.19
N VAL A 124 -25.96 -10.88 1.08
CA VAL A 124 -27.28 -11.44 0.77
C VAL A 124 -28.31 -10.32 0.68
N ASP A 125 -28.24 -9.38 1.61
CA ASP A 125 -29.00 -8.13 1.68
C ASP A 125 -28.16 -7.05 2.39
N ASP A 126 -28.76 -5.92 2.74
CA ASP A 126 -28.04 -4.79 3.34
C ASP A 126 -27.61 -5.01 4.81
N ARG A 127 -28.01 -6.12 5.45
CA ARG A 127 -27.65 -6.47 6.84
C ARG A 127 -27.09 -7.86 7.00
N THR A 128 -27.12 -8.67 5.95
CA THR A 128 -26.82 -10.08 5.99
C THR A 128 -25.71 -10.43 4.99
N VAL A 129 -24.71 -11.11 5.46
CA VAL A 129 -23.54 -11.54 4.69
C VAL A 129 -23.41 -13.05 4.79
N LYS A 130 -23.28 -13.71 3.63
CA LYS A 130 -22.89 -15.10 3.53
C LYS A 130 -21.37 -15.19 3.52
N VAL A 131 -20.82 -16.11 4.29
CA VAL A 131 -19.39 -16.44 4.35
C VAL A 131 -19.20 -17.87 3.90
N VAL A 132 -18.35 -18.09 2.91
CA VAL A 132 -18.06 -19.43 2.33
C VAL A 132 -16.61 -19.80 2.62
N ALA A 133 -16.41 -20.95 3.25
CA ALA A 133 -15.10 -21.53 3.55
C ALA A 133 -15.04 -22.98 3.04
N GLY A 134 -14.51 -23.20 1.82
CA GLY A 134 -14.53 -24.50 1.16
C GLY A 134 -15.96 -24.98 0.88
N SER A 135 -16.39 -26.07 1.55
CA SER A 135 -17.77 -26.60 1.46
C SER A 135 -18.72 -26.00 2.52
N ASP A 136 -18.21 -25.25 3.47
CA ASP A 136 -18.97 -24.75 4.61
C ASP A 136 -19.51 -23.36 4.33
N GLU A 137 -20.76 -23.12 4.67
CA GLU A 137 -21.42 -21.82 4.54
C GLU A 137 -21.93 -21.37 5.92
N LEU A 138 -21.72 -20.08 6.20
CA LEU A 138 -22.19 -19.39 7.39
C LEU A 138 -22.92 -18.12 6.99
N VAL A 139 -24.02 -17.81 7.64
CA VAL A 139 -24.74 -16.53 7.48
C VAL A 139 -24.53 -15.69 8.73
N VAL A 140 -24.06 -14.46 8.53
CA VAL A 140 -23.77 -13.48 9.59
C VAL A 140 -24.60 -12.23 9.37
N SER A 141 -25.19 -11.70 10.42
CA SER A 141 -25.96 -10.46 10.36
C SER A 141 -25.50 -9.48 11.45
N ALA A 142 -25.49 -8.19 11.10
CA ALA A 142 -25.19 -7.12 12.03
C ALA A 142 -25.91 -5.81 11.67
N PRO A 143 -26.30 -4.97 12.65
CA PRO A 143 -26.86 -3.64 12.40
C PRO A 143 -25.83 -2.66 11.83
N GLN A 144 -24.52 -2.93 11.95
CA GLN A 144 -23.44 -2.11 11.42
C GLN A 144 -22.42 -2.98 10.67
N ILE A 145 -22.11 -2.62 9.41
CA ILE A 145 -21.19 -3.36 8.56
C ILE A 145 -20.07 -2.44 8.07
N PHE A 146 -18.83 -2.95 8.07
CA PHE A 146 -17.63 -2.21 7.72
C PHE A 146 -16.84 -2.97 6.66
N ILE A 147 -16.64 -2.38 5.49
CA ILE A 147 -15.92 -2.99 4.38
C ILE A 147 -14.49 -2.46 4.37
N ASN A 148 -13.50 -3.36 4.51
CA ASN A 148 -12.07 -3.04 4.47
C ASN A 148 -11.29 -4.10 3.67
N THR A 149 -11.84 -4.49 2.53
CA THR A 149 -11.30 -5.54 1.65
C THR A 149 -10.07 -5.10 0.86
N GLY A 150 -9.77 -3.79 0.84
CA GLY A 150 -8.57 -3.25 0.23
C GLY A 150 -8.63 -3.22 -1.29
N ALA A 151 -7.48 -3.51 -1.92
CA ALA A 151 -7.31 -3.52 -3.37
C ALA A 151 -6.52 -4.77 -3.81
N GLU A 152 -6.67 -5.13 -5.09
CA GLU A 152 -5.99 -6.25 -5.74
C GLU A 152 -5.22 -5.78 -6.99
N SER A 153 -4.24 -6.57 -7.45
CA SER A 153 -3.45 -6.25 -8.65
C SER A 153 -4.33 -6.29 -9.90
N ILE A 154 -4.11 -5.34 -10.81
CA ILE A 154 -4.67 -5.38 -12.14
C ILE A 154 -3.76 -6.25 -13.01
N ILE A 155 -4.32 -7.28 -13.62
CA ILE A 155 -3.67 -8.07 -14.65
C ILE A 155 -4.33 -7.67 -15.98
N PRO A 156 -3.57 -7.10 -16.93
CA PRO A 156 -4.13 -6.74 -18.23
C PRO A 156 -4.50 -7.99 -19.03
N ASP A 157 -5.49 -7.86 -19.88
CA ASP A 157 -5.92 -8.94 -20.78
C ASP A 157 -5.01 -8.97 -22.03
N ILE A 158 -3.80 -9.51 -21.85
CA ILE A 158 -2.85 -9.75 -22.93
C ILE A 158 -2.44 -11.23 -22.96
N PRO A 159 -2.17 -11.81 -24.15
CA PRO A 159 -1.72 -13.19 -24.26
C PRO A 159 -0.50 -13.50 -23.40
N GLY A 160 -0.55 -14.60 -22.65
CA GLY A 160 0.57 -15.12 -21.88
C GLY A 160 0.70 -14.61 -20.44
N VAL A 161 -0.26 -13.83 -19.92
CA VAL A 161 -0.26 -13.41 -18.51
C VAL A 161 -0.49 -14.56 -17.51
N ASP A 162 -0.98 -15.69 -17.99
CA ASP A 162 -1.23 -16.92 -17.22
C ASP A 162 -0.03 -17.88 -17.18
N LYS A 163 1.10 -17.51 -17.83
CA LYS A 163 2.29 -18.36 -17.87
C LYS A 163 2.98 -18.46 -16.49
N PRO A 164 3.64 -19.60 -16.19
CA PRO A 164 4.18 -19.89 -14.86
C PRO A 164 5.35 -18.99 -14.43
N PHE A 165 5.90 -18.18 -15.30
CA PHE A 165 6.94 -17.20 -15.03
C PHE A 165 6.40 -15.76 -14.92
N VAL A 166 5.08 -15.57 -15.01
CA VAL A 166 4.42 -14.27 -14.83
C VAL A 166 3.85 -14.20 -13.42
N TYR A 167 4.13 -13.11 -12.74
CA TYR A 167 3.81 -12.92 -11.32
C TYR A 167 3.16 -11.55 -11.09
N THR A 168 2.23 -11.50 -10.16
CA THR A 168 1.90 -10.28 -9.43
C THR A 168 2.96 -9.99 -8.37
N SER A 169 2.92 -8.81 -7.74
CA SER A 169 3.82 -8.48 -6.62
C SER A 169 3.71 -9.48 -5.46
N THR A 170 2.51 -10.03 -5.21
CA THR A 170 2.29 -11.04 -4.17
C THR A 170 3.02 -12.33 -4.48
N GLU A 171 2.84 -12.85 -5.67
CA GLU A 171 3.42 -14.13 -6.09
C GLU A 171 4.95 -14.04 -6.24
N LEU A 172 5.47 -12.90 -6.72
CA LEU A 172 6.91 -12.70 -6.81
C LEU A 172 7.57 -12.66 -5.42
N LEU A 173 6.88 -12.14 -4.39
CA LEU A 173 7.34 -12.18 -3.00
C LEU A 173 7.35 -13.60 -2.40
N ASP A 174 6.59 -14.54 -2.96
CA ASP A 174 6.57 -15.93 -2.54
C ASP A 174 7.57 -16.81 -3.31
N ARG A 175 8.16 -16.29 -4.39
CA ARG A 175 9.17 -17.00 -5.18
C ARG A 175 10.48 -17.15 -4.42
N MET A 176 10.84 -18.39 -4.07
CA MET A 176 12.04 -18.71 -3.27
C MET A 176 13.35 -18.76 -4.09
N THR A 177 13.26 -18.71 -5.42
CA THR A 177 14.44 -18.72 -6.30
C THR A 177 14.64 -17.35 -6.92
N GLN A 178 15.83 -16.78 -6.75
CA GLN A 178 16.18 -15.50 -7.34
C GLN A 178 16.12 -15.56 -8.86
N PRO A 179 15.37 -14.68 -9.55
CA PRO A 179 15.42 -14.57 -10.99
C PRO A 179 16.78 -14.01 -11.43
N LYS A 180 17.35 -14.56 -12.50
CA LYS A 180 18.56 -14.01 -13.12
C LYS A 180 18.25 -12.77 -13.94
N GLN A 181 17.11 -12.81 -14.65
CA GLN A 181 16.59 -11.71 -15.45
C GLN A 181 15.10 -11.50 -15.14
N LEU A 182 14.76 -10.28 -14.71
CA LEU A 182 13.42 -9.88 -14.33
C LEU A 182 12.93 -8.78 -15.27
N ALA A 183 11.81 -9.04 -15.98
CA ALA A 183 11.05 -8.01 -16.64
C ALA A 183 10.00 -7.43 -15.69
N ILE A 184 9.84 -6.11 -15.65
CA ILE A 184 8.80 -5.43 -14.87
C ILE A 184 7.94 -4.61 -15.82
N ILE A 185 6.66 -4.91 -15.87
CA ILE A 185 5.70 -4.18 -16.70
C ILE A 185 4.98 -3.15 -15.83
N GLY A 186 5.33 -1.88 -16.03
CA GLY A 186 4.84 -0.71 -15.29
C GLY A 186 5.91 -0.06 -14.40
N GLY A 187 6.23 1.21 -14.68
CA GLY A 187 7.18 2.06 -13.97
C GLY A 187 6.57 2.88 -12.83
N GLY A 188 5.51 2.36 -12.20
CA GLY A 188 4.92 2.95 -10.98
C GLY A 188 5.69 2.59 -9.71
N TYR A 189 5.26 3.10 -8.56
CA TYR A 189 5.95 2.94 -7.26
C TYR A 189 6.29 1.49 -6.92
N ILE A 190 5.35 0.56 -7.09
CA ILE A 190 5.57 -0.87 -6.83
C ILE A 190 6.66 -1.43 -7.76
N GLY A 191 6.52 -1.19 -9.07
CA GLY A 191 7.49 -1.66 -10.05
C GLY A 191 8.90 -1.17 -9.76
N LEU A 192 9.07 0.11 -9.39
CA LEU A 192 10.37 0.70 -9.12
C LEU A 192 10.99 0.24 -7.79
N GLU A 193 10.19 -0.01 -6.75
CA GLU A 193 10.68 -0.63 -5.52
C GLU A 193 11.23 -2.03 -5.79
N PHE A 194 10.50 -2.86 -6.55
CA PHE A 194 10.97 -4.19 -6.95
C PHE A 194 12.20 -4.10 -7.86
N ALA A 195 12.20 -3.20 -8.84
CA ALA A 195 13.34 -3.01 -9.74
C ALA A 195 14.63 -2.71 -8.97
N SER A 196 14.57 -1.70 -8.11
CA SER A 196 15.73 -1.28 -7.30
C SER A 196 16.19 -2.38 -6.34
N THR A 197 15.25 -3.07 -5.69
CA THR A 197 15.57 -4.15 -4.73
C THR A 197 16.20 -5.35 -5.42
N TYR A 198 15.61 -5.85 -6.50
CA TYR A 198 16.11 -7.02 -7.20
C TYR A 198 17.43 -6.74 -7.92
N ALA A 199 17.61 -5.54 -8.51
CA ALA A 199 18.88 -5.13 -9.09
C ALA A 199 19.99 -5.11 -8.03
N LYS A 200 19.71 -4.58 -6.83
CA LYS A 200 20.67 -4.53 -5.73
C LYS A 200 21.01 -5.93 -5.20
N LEU A 201 20.09 -6.88 -5.26
CA LEU A 201 20.32 -8.29 -4.95
C LEU A 201 21.06 -9.05 -6.07
N GLY A 202 21.34 -8.42 -7.22
CA GLY A 202 22.13 -8.99 -8.32
C GLY A 202 21.32 -9.56 -9.49
N THR A 203 20.01 -9.33 -9.53
CA THR A 203 19.15 -9.67 -10.68
C THR A 203 19.34 -8.62 -11.80
N LYS A 204 19.43 -9.04 -13.06
CA LYS A 204 19.36 -8.12 -14.20
C LYS A 204 17.90 -7.70 -14.40
N VAL A 205 17.61 -6.39 -14.34
CA VAL A 205 16.24 -5.88 -14.37
C VAL A 205 16.01 -4.97 -15.58
N THR A 206 14.90 -5.20 -16.28
CA THR A 206 14.38 -4.30 -17.32
C THR A 206 12.96 -3.86 -16.93
N VAL A 207 12.71 -2.55 -16.93
CA VAL A 207 11.38 -1.96 -16.69
C VAL A 207 10.79 -1.50 -18.01
N PHE A 208 9.58 -1.95 -18.33
CA PHE A 208 8.80 -1.53 -19.49
C PHE A 208 7.74 -0.52 -19.03
N GLU A 209 7.85 0.72 -19.52
CA GLU A 209 6.94 1.80 -19.16
C GLU A 209 6.25 2.34 -20.42
N ARG A 210 4.92 2.40 -20.37
CA ARG A 210 4.11 2.89 -21.48
C ARG A 210 4.26 4.41 -21.68
N GLY A 211 4.47 5.14 -20.60
CA GLY A 211 4.73 6.58 -20.62
C GLY A 211 6.14 6.91 -21.11
N ASP A 212 6.37 8.19 -21.31
CA ASP A 212 7.67 8.77 -21.66
C ASP A 212 8.54 9.09 -20.44
N ALA A 213 8.02 8.90 -19.22
CA ALA A 213 8.71 9.14 -17.95
C ALA A 213 8.27 8.17 -16.87
N LEU A 214 9.18 7.82 -15.95
CA LEU A 214 8.84 7.18 -14.69
C LEU A 214 8.17 8.17 -13.76
N LEU A 215 7.42 7.65 -12.76
CA LEU A 215 6.85 8.48 -11.70
C LEU A 215 6.06 9.70 -12.25
N ALA A 216 5.20 9.49 -13.25
CA ALA A 216 4.48 10.54 -13.97
C ALA A 216 3.61 11.47 -13.07
N ARG A 217 3.43 11.14 -11.79
CA ARG A 217 2.73 11.97 -10.80
C ARG A 217 3.66 12.88 -10.00
N GLU A 218 4.97 12.76 -10.20
CA GLU A 218 5.98 13.56 -9.52
C GLU A 218 6.38 14.79 -10.36
N ASP A 219 7.08 15.74 -9.72
CA ASP A 219 7.71 16.81 -10.47
C ASP A 219 8.69 16.24 -11.52
N PRO A 220 8.72 16.78 -12.75
CA PRO A 220 9.59 16.26 -13.80
C PRO A 220 11.08 16.26 -13.43
N ALA A 221 11.55 17.17 -12.58
CA ALA A 221 12.92 17.19 -12.09
C ALA A 221 13.20 15.98 -11.17
N ILE A 222 12.28 15.64 -10.30
CA ILE A 222 12.37 14.46 -9.42
C ILE A 222 12.28 13.17 -10.24
N ALA A 223 11.37 13.10 -11.21
CA ALA A 223 11.21 11.94 -12.09
C ALA A 223 12.50 11.66 -12.89
N ARG A 224 13.13 12.69 -13.44
CA ARG A 224 14.44 12.57 -14.12
C ARG A 224 15.55 12.10 -13.18
N ALA A 225 15.68 12.72 -12.01
CA ALA A 225 16.71 12.35 -11.03
C ALA A 225 16.52 10.90 -10.53
N ALA A 226 15.27 10.44 -10.35
CA ALA A 226 14.97 9.06 -10.00
C ALA A 226 15.33 8.09 -11.13
N THR A 227 15.03 8.44 -12.37
CA THR A 227 15.39 7.65 -13.56
C THR A 227 16.91 7.48 -13.67
N GLU A 228 17.66 8.57 -13.54
CA GLU A 228 19.13 8.55 -13.55
C GLU A 228 19.69 7.68 -12.41
N ALA A 229 19.11 7.77 -11.21
CA ALA A 229 19.50 6.96 -10.07
C ALA A 229 19.27 5.46 -10.30
N LEU A 230 18.16 5.07 -10.95
CA LEU A 230 17.84 3.68 -11.29
C LEU A 230 18.75 3.15 -12.41
N GLN A 231 19.00 3.95 -13.45
CA GLN A 231 19.92 3.59 -14.53
C GLN A 231 21.36 3.41 -14.02
N ALA A 232 21.79 4.24 -13.07
CA ALA A 232 23.10 4.09 -12.42
C ALA A 232 23.23 2.79 -11.61
N GLN A 233 22.12 2.15 -11.21
CA GLN A 233 22.08 0.81 -10.61
C GLN A 233 22.15 -0.32 -11.65
N GLY A 234 22.23 0.00 -12.95
CA GLY A 234 22.22 -0.97 -14.04
C GLY A 234 20.83 -1.46 -14.46
N ILE A 235 19.76 -0.76 -14.03
CA ILE A 235 18.39 -1.06 -14.44
C ILE A 235 18.17 -0.49 -15.83
N GLU A 236 17.76 -1.35 -16.76
CA GLU A 236 17.33 -0.95 -18.08
C GLU A 236 15.89 -0.45 -18.03
N ILE A 237 15.60 0.68 -18.71
CA ILE A 237 14.26 1.25 -18.76
C ILE A 237 13.88 1.47 -20.21
N VAL A 238 12.79 0.84 -20.63
CA VAL A 238 12.22 0.97 -21.98
C VAL A 238 10.96 1.82 -21.87
N PHE A 239 11.03 3.03 -22.40
CA PHE A 239 9.93 4.01 -22.39
C PHE A 239 9.07 3.93 -23.64
N SER A 240 7.86 4.49 -23.55
CA SER A 240 6.91 4.65 -24.65
C SER A 240 6.60 3.31 -25.35
N VAL A 241 6.47 2.25 -24.54
CA VAL A 241 6.27 0.90 -25.04
C VAL A 241 5.02 0.25 -24.44
N ASP A 242 4.10 -0.18 -25.31
CA ASP A 242 2.98 -1.04 -24.93
C ASP A 242 3.37 -2.51 -25.14
N VAL A 243 3.27 -3.29 -24.06
CA VAL A 243 3.45 -4.74 -24.10
C VAL A 243 2.16 -5.38 -24.62
N THR A 244 2.26 -6.14 -25.70
CA THR A 244 1.13 -6.75 -26.41
C THR A 244 0.96 -8.23 -26.12
N ALA A 245 2.05 -8.94 -25.76
CA ALA A 245 2.02 -10.35 -25.41
C ALA A 245 3.25 -10.73 -24.57
N ILE A 246 3.15 -11.85 -23.88
CA ILE A 246 4.25 -12.52 -23.18
C ILE A 246 4.36 -13.93 -23.77
N GLU A 247 5.42 -14.19 -24.51
CA GLU A 247 5.64 -15.46 -25.19
C GLU A 247 6.72 -16.32 -24.51
N GLY A 248 6.99 -17.50 -25.05
CA GLY A 248 7.99 -18.45 -24.56
C GLY A 248 7.43 -19.60 -23.73
N GLU A 249 8.26 -20.62 -23.50
CA GLU A 249 7.90 -21.83 -22.73
C GLU A 249 8.61 -21.90 -21.37
N SER A 250 9.92 -21.69 -21.33
CA SER A 250 10.74 -21.74 -20.11
C SER A 250 11.24 -20.38 -19.63
N THR A 251 11.34 -19.44 -20.57
CA THR A 251 11.68 -18.04 -20.32
C THR A 251 10.74 -17.15 -21.10
N ALA A 252 10.52 -15.94 -20.59
CA ALA A 252 9.64 -14.97 -21.21
C ALA A 252 10.34 -14.21 -22.32
N THR A 253 9.58 -13.95 -23.39
CA THR A 253 9.83 -12.92 -24.38
C THR A 253 8.72 -11.88 -24.27
N ILE A 254 9.09 -10.63 -24.05
CA ILE A 254 8.15 -9.51 -23.99
C ILE A 254 8.00 -8.96 -25.39
N CYS A 255 6.81 -9.14 -25.97
CA CYS A 255 6.45 -8.63 -27.29
C CYS A 255 5.82 -7.25 -27.16
N THR A 256 6.19 -6.31 -28.02
CA THR A 256 5.76 -4.93 -27.95
C THR A 256 5.04 -4.48 -29.23
N VAL A 257 4.30 -3.38 -29.14
CA VAL A 257 3.57 -2.81 -30.28
C VAL A 257 4.49 -2.43 -31.44
N ASN A 258 5.73 -2.09 -31.17
CA ASN A 258 6.72 -1.72 -32.18
C ASN A 258 7.42 -2.93 -32.82
N HIS A 259 7.01 -4.16 -32.47
CA HIS A 259 7.63 -5.41 -32.87
C HIS A 259 9.10 -5.58 -32.43
N ASP A 260 9.50 -4.85 -31.38
CA ASP A 260 10.74 -5.12 -30.68
C ASP A 260 10.47 -6.20 -29.63
N ASP A 261 11.16 -7.33 -29.72
CA ASP A 261 11.01 -8.45 -28.82
C ASP A 261 12.20 -8.52 -27.85
N TYR A 262 11.89 -8.55 -26.56
CA TYR A 262 12.87 -8.62 -25.49
C TYR A 262 12.81 -10.00 -24.85
N ALA A 263 13.82 -10.82 -25.06
CA ALA A 263 13.81 -12.24 -24.67
C ALA A 263 14.73 -12.54 -23.46
N GLY A 264 14.50 -13.69 -22.84
CA GLY A 264 15.41 -14.30 -21.86
C GLY A 264 15.07 -14.02 -20.39
N TYR A 265 13.89 -13.52 -20.10
CA TYR A 265 13.45 -13.28 -18.71
C TYR A 265 12.95 -14.58 -18.07
N ASP A 266 13.45 -14.91 -16.89
CA ASP A 266 13.00 -16.05 -16.09
C ASP A 266 11.94 -15.66 -15.05
N ALA A 267 11.59 -14.37 -14.98
CA ALA A 267 10.42 -13.86 -14.28
C ALA A 267 9.90 -12.55 -14.91
N VAL A 268 8.57 -12.37 -14.88
CA VAL A 268 7.89 -11.15 -15.30
C VAL A 268 7.01 -10.68 -14.16
N LEU A 269 7.20 -9.43 -13.73
CA LEU A 269 6.35 -8.78 -12.73
C LEU A 269 5.30 -7.90 -13.42
N MET A 270 4.03 -8.19 -13.17
CA MET A 270 2.92 -7.33 -13.56
C MET A 270 2.73 -6.24 -12.48
N ALA A 271 3.20 -5.02 -12.75
CA ALA A 271 3.10 -3.84 -11.87
C ALA A 271 2.20 -2.75 -12.49
N THR A 272 1.14 -3.16 -13.20
CA THR A 272 0.26 -2.34 -14.04
C THR A 272 -0.84 -1.60 -13.27
N GLY A 273 -0.81 -1.65 -11.95
CA GLY A 273 -1.75 -0.95 -11.07
C GLY A 273 -2.56 -1.87 -10.16
N ARG A 274 -3.48 -1.25 -9.43
CA ARG A 274 -4.37 -1.94 -8.49
C ARG A 274 -5.79 -1.39 -8.61
N ARG A 275 -6.78 -2.24 -8.36
CA ARG A 275 -8.21 -1.88 -8.31
C ARG A 275 -8.83 -2.26 -6.98
N PRO A 276 -9.93 -1.60 -6.56
CA PRO A 276 -10.67 -1.98 -5.35
C PRO A 276 -11.12 -3.44 -5.38
N ALA A 277 -10.97 -4.15 -4.26
CA ALA A 277 -11.37 -5.56 -4.14
C ALA A 277 -12.86 -5.67 -3.75
N THR A 278 -13.75 -5.42 -4.71
CA THR A 278 -15.20 -5.36 -4.53
C THR A 278 -15.98 -6.45 -5.27
N MET A 279 -15.36 -7.12 -6.23
CA MET A 279 -16.07 -8.01 -7.18
C MET A 279 -16.78 -9.19 -6.52
N SER A 280 -16.21 -9.79 -5.47
CA SER A 280 -16.82 -10.95 -4.79
C SER A 280 -17.87 -10.55 -3.74
N LEU A 281 -17.99 -9.26 -3.41
CA LEU A 281 -18.85 -8.80 -2.30
C LEU A 281 -20.34 -8.80 -2.62
N ASN A 282 -20.76 -8.88 -3.88
CA ASN A 282 -22.17 -8.73 -4.30
C ASN A 282 -22.82 -7.43 -3.76
N LEU A 283 -22.12 -6.29 -3.91
CA LEU A 283 -22.56 -4.98 -3.43
C LEU A 283 -23.96 -4.55 -3.88
N PRO A 284 -24.45 -4.91 -5.10
CA PRO A 284 -25.80 -4.61 -5.51
C PRO A 284 -26.89 -5.17 -4.59
N ALA A 285 -26.68 -6.37 -4.00
CA ALA A 285 -27.65 -6.97 -3.06
C ALA A 285 -27.79 -6.12 -1.79
N ALA A 286 -26.72 -5.45 -1.36
CA ALA A 286 -26.75 -4.50 -0.24
C ALA A 286 -27.17 -3.08 -0.66
N GLY A 287 -27.30 -2.79 -1.94
CA GLY A 287 -27.58 -1.45 -2.47
C GLY A 287 -26.44 -0.46 -2.21
N VAL A 288 -25.19 -0.95 -2.16
CA VAL A 288 -23.98 -0.14 -2.01
C VAL A 288 -23.49 0.31 -3.38
N ALA A 289 -23.34 1.61 -3.56
CA ALA A 289 -22.92 2.22 -4.82
C ALA A 289 -21.38 2.16 -4.99
N THR A 290 -20.94 1.98 -6.26
CA THR A 290 -19.54 2.06 -6.67
C THR A 290 -19.38 3.09 -7.78
N ASP A 291 -18.17 3.62 -7.92
CA ASP A 291 -17.77 4.43 -9.07
C ASP A 291 -17.43 3.56 -10.30
N GLU A 292 -17.06 4.22 -11.41
CA GLU A 292 -16.68 3.57 -12.67
C GLU A 292 -15.45 2.65 -12.55
N ARG A 293 -14.61 2.83 -11.53
CA ARG A 293 -13.42 2.01 -11.23
C ARG A 293 -13.71 0.88 -10.26
N GLY A 294 -14.98 0.74 -9.82
CA GLY A 294 -15.40 -0.27 -8.86
C GLY A 294 -15.12 0.10 -7.40
N ALA A 295 -14.70 1.34 -7.11
CA ALA A 295 -14.47 1.80 -5.74
C ALA A 295 -15.81 2.12 -5.06
N ILE A 296 -15.93 1.77 -3.77
CA ILE A 296 -17.12 2.08 -2.99
C ILE A 296 -17.22 3.58 -2.75
N VAL A 297 -18.34 4.17 -3.19
CA VAL A 297 -18.62 5.60 -2.97
C VAL A 297 -18.99 5.82 -1.50
N VAL A 298 -18.31 6.76 -0.86
CA VAL A 298 -18.54 7.13 0.55
C VAL A 298 -18.64 8.64 0.73
N ASP A 299 -19.33 9.03 1.80
CA ASP A 299 -19.43 10.42 2.24
C ASP A 299 -18.21 10.86 3.09
N GLU A 300 -18.23 12.09 3.60
CA GLU A 300 -17.18 12.67 4.46
C GLU A 300 -16.97 11.90 5.78
N THR A 301 -17.91 11.07 6.19
CA THR A 301 -17.85 10.23 7.38
C THR A 301 -17.53 8.77 7.10
N LEU A 302 -17.24 8.44 5.82
CA LEU A 302 -16.99 7.10 5.30
C LEU A 302 -18.22 6.18 5.27
N ARG A 303 -19.43 6.72 5.35
CA ARG A 303 -20.66 5.97 5.09
C ARG A 303 -20.84 5.79 3.60
N THR A 304 -21.32 4.60 3.23
CA THR A 304 -21.73 4.30 1.85
C THR A 304 -23.11 4.89 1.54
N SER A 305 -23.67 4.56 0.38
CA SER A 305 -25.08 4.84 0.05
C SER A 305 -26.10 4.21 1.02
N ARG A 306 -25.63 3.35 1.93
CA ARG A 306 -26.38 2.77 3.05
C ARG A 306 -25.83 3.29 4.36
N SER A 307 -26.62 4.00 5.15
CA SER A 307 -26.18 4.73 6.35
C SER A 307 -25.59 3.86 7.46
N HIS A 308 -25.82 2.56 7.45
CA HIS A 308 -25.31 1.57 8.39
C HIS A 308 -24.16 0.72 7.82
N ILE A 309 -23.72 1.02 6.59
CA ILE A 309 -22.56 0.37 5.94
C ILE A 309 -21.49 1.41 5.69
N TRP A 310 -20.28 1.16 6.17
CA TRP A 310 -19.08 1.99 5.96
C TRP A 310 -18.07 1.28 5.08
N ALA A 311 -17.22 2.04 4.41
CA ALA A 311 -16.05 1.49 3.73
C ALA A 311 -14.80 2.31 4.07
N MET A 312 -13.65 1.61 4.27
CA MET A 312 -12.40 2.19 4.76
C MET A 312 -11.20 1.65 3.97
N GLY A 313 -10.21 2.52 3.74
CA GLY A 313 -8.96 2.17 3.04
C GLY A 313 -9.13 2.03 1.53
N ASP A 314 -8.25 1.23 0.91
CA ASP A 314 -8.08 1.16 -0.55
C ASP A 314 -9.36 0.83 -1.33
N VAL A 315 -10.32 0.16 -0.69
CA VAL A 315 -11.62 -0.18 -1.30
C VAL A 315 -12.46 1.04 -1.68
N THR A 316 -12.16 2.20 -1.10
CA THR A 316 -12.82 3.49 -1.40
C THR A 316 -12.18 4.27 -2.56
N GLY A 317 -11.14 3.69 -3.22
CA GLY A 317 -10.46 4.32 -4.37
C GLY A 317 -9.51 5.47 -4.01
N GLY A 318 -9.35 5.80 -2.74
CA GLY A 318 -8.42 6.82 -2.26
C GLY A 318 -6.94 6.36 -2.27
N PRO A 319 -6.03 7.13 -1.65
CA PRO A 319 -4.61 6.78 -1.56
C PRO A 319 -4.39 5.42 -0.89
N GLN A 320 -3.70 4.50 -1.58
CA GLN A 320 -3.51 3.11 -1.14
C GLN A 320 -2.35 2.99 -0.14
N PHE A 321 -2.50 3.62 1.03
CA PHE A 321 -1.50 3.59 2.09
C PHE A 321 -2.09 3.08 3.41
N THR A 322 -1.30 2.32 4.14
CA THR A 322 -1.72 1.74 5.42
C THR A 322 -2.13 2.80 6.45
N TYR A 323 -1.44 3.94 6.47
CA TYR A 323 -1.75 5.05 7.38
C TYR A 323 -2.98 5.86 6.91
N ALA A 324 -3.29 5.91 5.60
CA ALA A 324 -4.57 6.43 5.12
C ALA A 324 -5.73 5.56 5.62
N SER A 325 -5.61 4.24 5.49
CA SER A 325 -6.59 3.30 6.06
C SER A 325 -6.69 3.43 7.59
N LEU A 326 -5.59 3.69 8.31
CA LEU A 326 -5.62 3.97 9.76
C LEU A 326 -6.34 5.28 10.07
N ASP A 327 -6.20 6.28 9.23
CA ASP A 327 -6.88 7.56 9.43
C ASP A 327 -8.38 7.46 9.13
N ASP A 328 -8.77 6.68 8.14
CA ASP A 328 -10.18 6.30 7.92
C ASP A 328 -10.79 5.63 9.15
N PHE A 329 -10.05 4.74 9.83
CA PHE A 329 -10.49 4.20 11.12
C PHE A 329 -10.74 5.31 12.15
N ARG A 330 -9.90 6.35 12.21
CA ARG A 330 -10.08 7.46 13.16
C ARG A 330 -11.37 8.24 12.88
N ILE A 331 -11.71 8.42 11.59
CA ILE A 331 -12.98 9.03 11.17
C ILE A 331 -14.15 8.18 11.68
N VAL A 332 -14.17 6.88 11.32
CA VAL A 332 -15.26 5.98 11.72
C VAL A 332 -15.37 5.87 13.23
N ARG A 333 -14.24 5.78 13.94
CA ARG A 333 -14.22 5.78 15.42
C ARG A 333 -14.84 7.05 16.01
N SER A 334 -14.52 8.24 15.44
CA SER A 334 -15.13 9.51 15.86
C SER A 334 -16.64 9.48 15.73
N GLN A 335 -17.17 8.91 14.64
CA GLN A 335 -18.61 8.80 14.40
C GLN A 335 -19.32 7.82 15.34
N LEU A 336 -18.66 6.72 15.73
CA LEU A 336 -19.29 5.63 16.49
C LEU A 336 -19.09 5.76 17.99
N LEU A 337 -17.91 6.21 18.43
CA LEU A 337 -17.44 6.15 19.82
C LEU A 337 -16.92 7.51 20.31
N GLY A 338 -16.96 8.54 19.50
CA GLY A 338 -16.45 9.88 19.79
C GLY A 338 -17.50 10.97 19.63
N ASP A 339 -17.02 12.16 19.31
CA ASP A 339 -17.82 13.38 19.15
C ASP A 339 -18.42 13.57 17.74
N GLY A 340 -18.06 12.71 16.77
CA GLY A 340 -18.48 12.80 15.38
C GLY A 340 -17.84 13.93 14.56
N LEU A 341 -16.88 14.65 15.14
CA LEU A 341 -16.35 15.87 14.53
C LEU A 341 -15.20 15.61 13.51
N TYR A 342 -14.55 14.44 13.56
CA TYR A 342 -13.48 14.11 12.64
C TYR A 342 -14.04 13.50 11.34
N THR A 343 -13.75 14.14 10.20
CA THR A 343 -14.25 13.78 8.87
C THR A 343 -13.10 13.85 7.85
N ARG A 344 -13.34 13.38 6.62
CA ARG A 344 -12.38 13.50 5.51
C ARG A 344 -11.90 14.92 5.27
N ALA A 345 -12.79 15.91 5.36
CA ALA A 345 -12.42 17.33 5.21
C ALA A 345 -11.39 17.82 6.23
N LYS A 346 -11.23 17.11 7.35
CA LYS A 346 -10.23 17.42 8.39
C LYS A 346 -8.96 16.57 8.30
N GLN A 347 -8.90 15.64 7.36
CA GLN A 347 -7.69 14.87 7.15
C GLN A 347 -6.54 15.78 6.72
N LYS A 348 -5.40 15.57 7.34
CA LYS A 348 -4.17 16.29 6.95
C LYS A 348 -3.56 15.67 5.70
N THR A 349 -2.75 16.45 4.99
CA THR A 349 -2.03 16.01 3.79
C THR A 349 -1.23 14.74 4.07
N LEU A 350 -1.39 13.73 3.23
CA LEU A 350 -0.69 12.45 3.39
C LEU A 350 0.74 12.55 2.83
N PRO A 351 1.77 12.25 3.62
CA PRO A 351 3.11 12.04 3.10
C PRO A 351 3.19 10.63 2.51
N TYR A 352 4.14 10.38 1.62
CA TYR A 352 4.45 9.01 1.19
C TYR A 352 5.92 8.84 0.85
N ALA A 353 6.35 7.60 0.75
CA ALA A 353 7.69 7.25 0.33
C ALA A 353 7.69 6.11 -0.69
N VAL A 354 8.66 6.17 -1.62
CA VAL A 354 9.00 5.09 -2.54
C VAL A 354 10.38 4.57 -2.15
N PHE A 355 10.45 3.31 -1.77
CA PHE A 355 11.65 2.72 -1.16
C PHE A 355 12.58 2.08 -2.21
N MET A 356 13.14 2.92 -3.06
CA MET A 356 14.26 2.58 -3.95
C MET A 356 15.59 2.66 -3.17
N GLN A 357 16.71 2.33 -3.76
CA GLN A 357 18.04 2.52 -3.16
C GLN A 357 18.30 4.01 -2.85
N THR A 358 17.87 4.91 -3.73
CA THR A 358 17.72 6.33 -3.42
C THR A 358 16.23 6.58 -3.18
N PRO A 359 15.75 6.55 -1.92
CA PRO A 359 14.33 6.63 -1.65
C PRO A 359 13.78 8.03 -1.90
N LEU A 360 12.52 8.08 -2.32
CA LEU A 360 11.76 9.32 -2.46
C LEU A 360 10.82 9.47 -1.28
N GLY A 361 10.92 10.56 -0.53
CA GLY A 361 9.90 11.01 0.42
C GLY A 361 9.16 12.21 -0.15
N ARG A 362 7.82 12.21 -0.10
CA ARG A 362 7.00 13.30 -0.63
C ARG A 362 5.84 13.67 0.28
N VAL A 363 5.48 14.97 0.26
CA VAL A 363 4.26 15.51 0.90
C VAL A 363 3.75 16.72 0.11
N GLY A 364 2.44 16.89 0.03
CA GLY A 364 1.79 18.08 -0.55
C GLY A 364 1.81 18.11 -2.08
N MET A 365 1.80 19.31 -2.64
CA MET A 365 1.62 19.58 -4.07
C MET A 365 2.94 19.50 -4.85
N THR A 366 2.86 19.09 -6.11
CA THR A 366 3.91 19.38 -7.11
C THR A 366 3.90 20.85 -7.48
N GLU A 367 4.95 21.31 -8.17
CA GLU A 367 4.98 22.67 -8.75
C GLU A 367 3.78 22.90 -9.68
N ALA A 368 3.47 21.93 -10.54
CA ALA A 368 2.36 22.06 -11.49
C ALA A 368 1.01 22.18 -10.79
N GLU A 369 0.77 21.35 -9.75
CA GLU A 369 -0.43 21.41 -8.93
C GLU A 369 -0.55 22.77 -8.20
N ALA A 370 0.53 23.24 -7.60
CA ALA A 370 0.56 24.52 -6.90
C ALA A 370 0.30 25.71 -7.86
N ARG A 371 0.92 25.73 -9.05
CA ARG A 371 0.64 26.75 -10.08
C ARG A 371 -0.82 26.73 -10.54
N ALA A 372 -1.42 25.55 -10.64
CA ALA A 372 -2.83 25.40 -11.04
C ALA A 372 -3.81 26.01 -10.02
N THR A 373 -3.41 26.18 -8.75
CA THR A 373 -4.25 26.90 -7.75
C THR A 373 -4.26 28.40 -7.95
N GLY A 374 -3.38 28.97 -8.79
CA GLY A 374 -3.21 30.40 -9.00
C GLY A 374 -2.34 31.13 -7.97
N CYS A 375 -1.73 30.38 -7.03
CA CYS A 375 -0.81 30.93 -6.06
C CYS A 375 0.50 31.38 -6.73
N GLU A 376 1.08 32.49 -6.28
CA GLU A 376 2.47 32.84 -6.57
C GLU A 376 3.37 31.93 -5.74
N ILE A 377 4.31 31.25 -6.40
CA ILE A 377 5.13 30.23 -5.74
C ILE A 377 6.63 30.50 -5.87
N ILE A 378 7.36 30.08 -4.85
CA ILE A 378 8.81 29.94 -4.84
C ILE A 378 9.14 28.45 -4.90
N VAL A 379 10.06 28.09 -5.78
CA VAL A 379 10.59 26.72 -5.87
C VAL A 379 12.03 26.73 -5.40
N LYS A 380 12.35 25.86 -4.46
CA LYS A 380 13.69 25.63 -3.93
C LYS A 380 14.19 24.26 -4.31
N GLU A 381 15.48 24.16 -4.64
CA GLU A 381 16.13 22.89 -5.00
C GLU A 381 17.48 22.77 -4.31
N LEU A 382 17.81 21.55 -3.86
CA LEU A 382 19.11 21.21 -3.30
C LEU A 382 19.55 19.86 -3.85
N PRO A 383 20.63 19.77 -4.64
CA PRO A 383 21.20 18.50 -5.05
C PRO A 383 21.67 17.69 -3.83
N ALA A 384 21.39 16.38 -3.81
CA ALA A 384 21.80 15.51 -2.70
C ALA A 384 23.33 15.52 -2.46
N MET A 385 24.11 15.72 -3.51
CA MET A 385 25.57 15.88 -3.41
C MET A 385 26.03 17.11 -2.60
N ALA A 386 25.17 18.07 -2.33
CA ALA A 386 25.50 19.20 -1.48
C ALA A 386 25.40 18.87 0.03
N ILE A 387 24.86 17.71 0.40
CA ILE A 387 24.59 17.33 1.79
C ILE A 387 25.80 16.57 2.38
N PRO A 388 26.50 17.11 3.39
CA PRO A 388 27.72 16.49 3.95
C PRO A 388 27.49 15.06 4.46
N ARG A 389 26.37 14.79 5.12
CA ARG A 389 26.02 13.45 5.60
C ARG A 389 25.97 12.41 4.48
N LEU A 390 25.50 12.75 3.30
CA LEU A 390 25.40 11.81 2.19
C LEU A 390 26.75 11.44 1.59
N HIS A 391 27.81 12.26 1.77
CA HIS A 391 29.17 11.87 1.46
C HIS A 391 29.69 10.81 2.44
N VAL A 392 29.38 10.93 3.74
CA VAL A 392 29.72 9.92 4.75
C VAL A 392 29.07 8.59 4.41
N ASP A 393 27.83 8.62 3.96
CA ASP A 393 27.02 7.43 3.63
C ASP A 393 27.31 6.89 2.21
N ASN A 394 28.17 7.56 1.42
CA ASN A 394 28.41 7.26 0.00
C ASN A 394 27.09 7.16 -0.82
N ALA A 395 26.19 8.11 -0.60
CA ALA A 395 24.82 8.11 -1.14
C ALA A 395 24.42 9.51 -1.69
N THR A 396 25.30 10.12 -2.46
CA THR A 396 25.19 11.53 -2.94
C THR A 396 24.24 11.71 -4.13
N THR A 397 23.60 10.65 -4.61
CA THR A 397 22.65 10.69 -5.73
C THR A 397 21.31 11.21 -5.25
N GLY A 398 20.69 12.12 -6.03
CA GLY A 398 19.33 12.58 -5.82
C GLY A 398 19.17 14.09 -5.82
N LEU A 399 17.94 14.52 -5.51
CA LEU A 399 17.50 15.92 -5.55
C LEU A 399 16.42 16.15 -4.48
N LEU A 400 16.57 17.21 -3.72
CA LEU A 400 15.54 17.71 -2.80
C LEU A 400 14.87 18.91 -3.44
N ARG A 401 13.55 18.98 -3.35
CA ARG A 401 12.75 20.06 -3.94
C ARG A 401 11.62 20.46 -3.01
N ALA A 402 11.36 21.76 -2.89
CA ALA A 402 10.25 22.32 -2.13
C ALA A 402 9.50 23.39 -2.94
N VAL A 403 8.19 23.43 -2.76
CA VAL A 403 7.26 24.40 -3.33
C VAL A 403 6.65 25.20 -2.18
N ILE A 404 6.77 26.54 -2.24
CA ILE A 404 6.40 27.45 -1.16
C ILE A 404 5.44 28.49 -1.74
N ASP A 405 4.41 28.86 -1.00
CA ASP A 405 3.57 30.03 -1.30
C ASP A 405 4.35 31.32 -0.99
N ALA A 406 4.54 32.15 -2.00
CA ALA A 406 5.35 33.35 -1.89
C ALA A 406 4.74 34.45 -0.95
N ASN A 407 3.43 34.39 -0.75
CA ASN A 407 2.71 35.40 0.05
C ASN A 407 2.56 34.98 1.51
N THR A 408 2.31 33.68 1.75
CA THR A 408 2.08 33.14 3.11
C THR A 408 3.32 32.52 3.72
N GLU A 409 4.36 32.29 2.93
CA GLU A 409 5.58 31.56 3.30
C GLU A 409 5.33 30.10 3.73
N GLN A 410 4.13 29.57 3.48
CA GLN A 410 3.78 28.20 3.80
C GLN A 410 4.35 27.21 2.77
N ILE A 411 4.77 26.05 3.25
CA ILE A 411 5.20 24.95 2.38
C ILE A 411 3.95 24.32 1.77
N LEU A 412 3.83 24.39 0.43
CA LEU A 412 2.75 23.74 -0.33
C LEU A 412 3.08 22.28 -0.63
N GLY A 413 4.35 21.95 -0.80
CA GLY A 413 4.80 20.60 -1.02
C GLY A 413 6.31 20.44 -0.99
N ALA A 414 6.77 19.22 -0.79
CA ALA A 414 8.18 18.84 -0.87
C ALA A 414 8.37 17.43 -1.38
N SER A 415 9.43 17.24 -2.17
CA SER A 415 9.89 15.95 -2.69
C SER A 415 11.38 15.81 -2.37
N LEU A 416 11.74 14.81 -1.58
CA LEU A 416 13.09 14.55 -1.12
C LEU A 416 13.56 13.21 -1.71
N LEU A 417 14.32 13.25 -2.79
CA LEU A 417 14.93 12.05 -3.38
C LEU A 417 16.34 11.93 -2.83
N CYS A 418 16.49 11.27 -1.69
CA CYS A 418 17.80 11.04 -1.05
C CYS A 418 17.67 9.97 0.06
N ARG A 419 18.80 9.46 0.54
CA ARG A 419 18.84 8.57 1.71
C ARG A 419 18.15 9.23 2.90
N ASN A 420 17.44 8.45 3.71
CA ASN A 420 16.64 8.86 4.88
C ASN A 420 15.44 9.79 4.57
N SER A 421 15.14 10.07 3.31
CA SER A 421 13.97 10.90 2.96
C SER A 421 12.64 10.40 3.52
N PRO A 422 12.39 9.07 3.69
CA PRO A 422 11.15 8.59 4.32
C PRO A 422 10.96 9.06 5.76
N GLU A 423 12.04 9.34 6.48
CA GLU A 423 12.00 9.87 7.84
C GLU A 423 11.98 11.41 7.83
N VAL A 424 12.83 12.03 7.02
CA VAL A 424 12.98 13.49 6.96
C VAL A 424 11.70 14.18 6.47
N ILE A 425 10.97 13.57 5.54
CA ILE A 425 9.72 14.14 5.00
C ILE A 425 8.66 14.39 6.09
N ASN A 426 8.68 13.61 7.19
CA ASN A 426 7.77 13.80 8.31
C ASN A 426 8.05 15.09 9.10
N ILE A 427 9.28 15.62 9.06
CA ILE A 427 9.62 16.91 9.65
C ILE A 427 8.94 18.02 8.84
N VAL A 428 9.07 17.98 7.51
CA VAL A 428 8.39 18.93 6.60
C VAL A 428 6.88 18.88 6.81
N LYS A 429 6.32 17.65 6.84
CA LYS A 429 4.89 17.45 7.10
C LYS A 429 4.45 18.07 8.42
N THR A 430 5.23 17.94 9.48
CA THR A 430 4.89 18.53 10.79
C THR A 430 4.77 20.05 10.71
N VAL A 431 5.65 20.71 9.98
CA VAL A 431 5.59 22.15 9.74
C VAL A 431 4.33 22.52 8.94
N MET A 432 4.04 21.78 7.86
CA MET A 432 2.84 21.98 7.04
C MET A 432 1.54 21.78 7.83
N ASP A 433 1.45 20.71 8.63
CA ASP A 433 0.24 20.39 9.41
C ASP A 433 -0.10 21.43 10.49
N ASN A 434 0.88 22.23 10.90
CA ASN A 434 0.72 23.29 11.89
C ASN A 434 0.70 24.69 11.28
N ASP A 435 0.58 24.79 9.97
CA ASP A 435 0.50 26.04 9.21
C ASP A 435 1.68 27.01 9.50
N LEU A 436 2.88 26.44 9.78
CA LEU A 436 4.08 27.21 10.07
C LEU A 436 4.81 27.60 8.77
N PRO A 437 5.51 28.75 8.73
CA PRO A 437 6.27 29.18 7.57
C PRO A 437 7.52 28.31 7.37
N TYR A 438 8.00 28.22 6.13
CA TYR A 438 9.20 27.45 5.77
C TYR A 438 10.46 27.92 6.52
N THR A 439 10.48 29.17 6.93
CA THR A 439 11.58 29.80 7.69
C THR A 439 11.86 29.10 9.01
N VAL A 440 10.86 28.38 9.57
CA VAL A 440 11.06 27.53 10.75
C VAL A 440 12.08 26.43 10.46
N LEU A 441 12.04 25.80 9.27
CA LEU A 441 13.02 24.78 8.87
C LEU A 441 14.35 25.41 8.45
N ARG A 442 14.33 26.60 7.82
CA ARG A 442 15.53 27.32 7.43
C ARG A 442 16.38 27.69 8.65
N ASP A 443 15.76 28.15 9.72
CA ASP A 443 16.45 28.78 10.87
C ASP A 443 16.59 27.83 12.08
N GLN A 444 16.06 26.59 11.99
CA GLN A 444 16.13 25.61 13.06
C GLN A 444 17.57 25.09 13.25
N ILE A 445 17.92 24.77 14.51
CA ILE A 445 19.17 24.06 14.83
C ILE A 445 18.93 22.56 14.73
N PHE A 446 19.52 21.93 13.74
CA PHE A 446 19.51 20.47 13.59
C PHE A 446 20.78 19.85 14.17
N THR A 447 20.72 18.55 14.50
CA THR A 447 21.91 17.77 14.86
C THR A 447 22.82 17.57 13.65
N HIS A 448 24.14 17.65 13.85
CA HIS A 448 25.15 17.49 12.81
C HIS A 448 26.03 16.23 13.07
N PRO A 449 26.43 15.43 12.04
CA PRO A 449 25.95 15.49 10.65
C PRO A 449 24.72 14.59 10.45
N THR A 450 23.65 15.14 9.89
CA THR A 450 22.42 14.42 9.57
C THR A 450 21.88 14.81 8.19
N VAL A 451 20.96 14.01 7.62
CA VAL A 451 20.23 14.44 6.41
C VAL A 451 19.18 15.50 6.74
N SER A 452 18.67 15.50 7.98
CA SER A 452 17.66 16.49 8.40
C SER A 452 18.16 17.91 8.38
N GLU A 453 19.45 18.17 8.65
CA GLU A 453 20.03 19.55 8.59
C GLU A 453 20.03 20.13 7.18
N ALA A 454 19.95 19.29 6.13
CA ALA A 454 19.82 19.75 4.76
C ALA A 454 18.54 20.56 4.51
N LEU A 455 17.57 20.51 5.42
CA LEU A 455 16.39 21.37 5.36
C LEU A 455 16.75 22.85 5.57
N ASN A 456 17.83 23.18 6.33
CA ASN A 456 18.31 24.56 6.40
C ASN A 456 18.72 25.06 5.01
N ASP A 457 19.54 24.29 4.30
CA ASP A 457 20.05 24.66 2.97
C ASP A 457 18.97 24.64 1.89
N LEU A 458 18.05 23.65 1.95
CA LEU A 458 16.93 23.56 1.01
C LEU A 458 16.03 24.80 1.11
N PHE A 459 15.82 25.31 2.31
CA PHE A 459 14.96 26.46 2.57
C PHE A 459 15.71 27.80 2.69
N ALA A 460 17.03 27.83 2.48
CA ALA A 460 17.87 29.02 2.54
C ALA A 460 17.49 30.09 1.50
#